data_8f70186ad676664a727be149efcbf936
#
_entry.id   8f70186ad676664a727be149efcbf936
#
_cell.length_a   1.000
_cell.length_b   1.000
_cell.length_c   1.000
_cell.angle_alpha   90.00
_cell.angle_beta   90.00
_cell.angle_gamma   90.00
#
_symmetry.space_group_name_H-M   'P 1'
#
loop_
_entity.id
_entity.type
_entity.pdbx_description
1 polymer ?
#
loop_
_entity_poly.entity_id
_entity_poly.type
_entity_poly.pdbx_seq_one_letter_code
_entity_poly.pdbx_strand_id
1 'polypeptide(L)'
;GPPGEVPAVPESRRLVRRVGLAAAFSMNVMLFTLPVYFGMEATFAYARLFGTLSLVFATLSLLTGGWYFLGRAVAALRAGTMHIDLPIALGIIGAYLGSLYGWLAHREEFVYFDFVAAFILLMLVGRWAQVTVVERNRRQLLSPRDRPQPVRVETPAGPVERTVGELRAGDVFAVRSGQVVPVEARLESAAATVGTAWISGEADPRECRAGARVPAGAVNLGRG
;
A
#
# COMPACT_ATOMS: atom_id res chain seq x y z
N GLY A 1 7.94 -17.86 -8.64
CA GLY A 1 8.65 -17.92 -7.39
C GLY A 1 8.80 -19.36 -6.93
N PRO A 2 9.82 -19.74 -6.14
CA PRO A 2 10.01 -21.13 -5.72
C PRO A 2 8.82 -21.60 -4.87
N PRO A 3 8.43 -22.89 -4.97
CA PRO A 3 7.34 -23.46 -4.18
C PRO A 3 7.78 -23.54 -2.71
N GLY A 4 7.16 -22.76 -1.83
CA GLY A 4 7.41 -22.81 -0.39
C GLY A 4 7.43 -21.46 0.36
N GLU A 5 7.31 -20.32 -0.31
CA GLU A 5 7.17 -19.05 0.41
C GLU A 5 5.78 -18.94 1.04
N VAL A 6 5.74 -19.06 2.37
CA VAL A 6 4.57 -18.68 3.17
C VAL A 6 4.23 -17.22 2.82
N PRO A 7 3.01 -16.92 2.35
CA PRO A 7 2.65 -15.58 1.95
C PRO A 7 2.87 -14.62 3.13
N ALA A 8 3.81 -13.69 2.97
CA ALA A 8 4.13 -12.71 4.00
C ALA A 8 2.85 -11.96 4.39
N VAL A 9 2.57 -11.90 5.71
CA VAL A 9 1.40 -11.18 6.23
C VAL A 9 1.39 -9.76 5.67
N PRO A 10 0.30 -9.32 5.02
CA PRO A 10 0.21 -7.98 4.43
C PRO A 10 0.59 -6.89 5.43
N GLU A 11 1.33 -5.88 4.98
CA GLU A 11 1.77 -4.77 5.83
C GLU A 11 0.58 -4.05 6.46
N SER A 12 -0.52 -3.92 5.72
CA SER A 12 -1.79 -3.35 6.22
C SER A 12 -2.30 -4.05 7.49
N ARG A 13 -2.23 -5.38 7.59
CA ARG A 13 -2.64 -6.12 8.80
C ARG A 13 -1.74 -5.85 10.01
N ARG A 14 -0.43 -5.68 9.78
CA ARG A 14 0.51 -5.32 10.86
C ARG A 14 0.25 -3.91 11.36
N LEU A 15 -0.08 -2.99 10.45
CA LEU A 15 -0.42 -1.61 10.79
C LEU A 15 -1.74 -1.51 11.56
N VAL A 16 -2.78 -2.28 11.23
CA VAL A 16 -4.06 -2.31 11.98
C VAL A 16 -3.83 -2.58 13.46
N ARG A 17 -2.98 -3.54 13.80
CA ARG A 17 -2.67 -3.84 15.21
C ARG A 17 -1.99 -2.66 15.90
N ARG A 18 -1.06 -1.97 15.23
CA ARG A 18 -0.39 -0.78 15.77
C ARG A 18 -1.35 0.39 15.94
N VAL A 19 -2.24 0.60 14.96
CA VAL A 19 -3.31 1.62 15.04
C VAL A 19 -4.23 1.35 16.22
N GLY A 20 -4.67 0.09 16.43
CA GLY A 20 -5.51 -0.29 17.55
C GLY A 20 -4.85 0.00 18.92
N LEU A 21 -3.57 -0.36 19.07
CA LEU A 21 -2.82 -0.06 20.30
C LEU A 21 -2.61 1.45 20.50
N ALA A 22 -2.21 2.17 19.45
CA ALA A 22 -2.03 3.61 19.52
C ALA A 22 -3.36 4.33 19.84
N ALA A 23 -4.49 3.88 19.28
CA ALA A 23 -5.81 4.41 19.60
C ALA A 23 -6.15 4.20 21.09
N ALA A 24 -5.95 2.98 21.61
CA ALA A 24 -6.21 2.69 23.00
C ALA A 24 -5.36 3.58 23.93
N PHE A 25 -4.06 3.73 23.65
CA PHE A 25 -3.18 4.58 24.46
C PHE A 25 -3.53 6.06 24.31
N SER A 26 -3.80 6.56 23.09
CA SER A 26 -4.19 7.95 22.87
C SER A 26 -5.49 8.32 23.59
N MET A 27 -6.48 7.43 23.57
CA MET A 27 -7.74 7.64 24.32
C MET A 27 -7.49 7.74 25.84
N ASN A 28 -6.60 6.90 26.38
CA ASN A 28 -6.25 6.99 27.81
C ASN A 28 -5.50 8.27 28.13
N VAL A 29 -4.53 8.69 27.29
CA VAL A 29 -3.85 9.99 27.50
C VAL A 29 -4.88 11.12 27.52
N MET A 30 -5.79 11.17 26.52
CA MET A 30 -6.84 12.20 26.47
C MET A 30 -7.73 12.18 27.72
N LEU A 31 -8.08 10.99 28.23
CA LEU A 31 -8.89 10.86 29.43
C LEU A 31 -8.19 11.52 30.64
N PHE A 32 -6.89 11.33 30.78
CA PHE A 32 -6.13 11.88 31.92
C PHE A 32 -5.73 13.35 31.73
N THR A 33 -5.67 13.86 30.50
CA THR A 33 -5.41 15.28 30.22
C THR A 33 -6.69 16.13 30.22
N LEU A 34 -7.85 15.52 30.00
CA LEU A 34 -9.14 16.21 29.93
C LEU A 34 -9.45 17.09 31.17
N PRO A 35 -9.22 16.64 32.40
CA PRO A 35 -9.45 17.48 33.58
C PRO A 35 -8.64 18.78 33.58
N VAL A 36 -7.43 18.78 33.04
CA VAL A 36 -6.59 19.98 32.90
C VAL A 36 -7.26 21.02 32.00
N TYR A 37 -7.85 20.56 30.85
CA TYR A 37 -8.60 21.44 29.96
C TYR A 37 -9.88 22.00 30.57
N PHE A 38 -10.46 21.32 31.56
CA PHE A 38 -11.60 21.81 32.32
C PHE A 38 -11.23 22.65 33.56
N GLY A 39 -9.96 23.07 33.65
CA GLY A 39 -9.50 23.98 34.70
C GLY A 39 -9.11 23.31 36.03
N MET A 40 -8.72 22.01 35.97
CA MET A 40 -8.13 21.37 37.15
C MET A 40 -6.83 22.09 37.55
N GLU A 41 -6.80 22.62 38.75
CA GLU A 41 -5.60 23.27 39.27
C GLU A 41 -4.47 22.26 39.55
N ALA A 42 -3.21 22.68 39.42
CA ALA A 42 -2.03 21.88 39.77
C ALA A 42 -1.99 21.45 41.22
N THR A 43 -2.71 22.17 42.11
CA THR A 43 -2.88 21.89 43.52
C THR A 43 -3.80 20.71 43.84
N PHE A 44 -4.55 20.21 42.82
CA PHE A 44 -5.42 19.04 42.99
C PHE A 44 -4.62 17.80 43.36
N ALA A 45 -5.05 17.06 44.35
CA ALA A 45 -4.33 15.93 44.94
C ALA A 45 -3.91 14.85 43.91
N TYR A 46 -4.67 14.69 42.82
CA TYR A 46 -4.43 13.69 41.81
C TYR A 46 -3.82 14.27 40.50
N ALA A 47 -3.56 15.58 40.43
CA ALA A 47 -2.99 16.21 39.21
C ALA A 47 -1.68 15.54 38.78
N ARG A 48 -0.79 15.28 39.72
CA ARG A 48 0.49 14.60 39.46
C ARG A 48 0.31 13.16 39.02
N LEU A 49 -0.67 12.45 39.56
CA LEU A 49 -1.01 11.08 39.12
C LEU A 49 -1.49 11.09 37.66
N PHE A 50 -2.38 12.00 37.31
CA PHE A 50 -2.89 12.10 35.92
C PHE A 50 -1.79 12.48 34.93
N GLY A 51 -0.91 13.42 35.27
CA GLY A 51 0.27 13.74 34.46
C GLY A 51 1.20 12.55 34.29
N THR A 52 1.43 11.77 35.36
CA THR A 52 2.27 10.55 35.27
C THR A 52 1.63 9.47 34.39
N LEU A 53 0.30 9.25 34.50
CA LEU A 53 -0.42 8.30 33.68
C LEU A 53 -0.41 8.75 32.21
N SER A 54 -0.58 10.03 31.93
CA SER A 54 -0.46 10.59 30.58
C SER A 54 0.94 10.35 29.99
N LEU A 55 2.00 10.57 30.76
CA LEU A 55 3.38 10.27 30.38
C LEU A 55 3.54 8.78 30.03
N VAL A 56 3.06 7.88 30.91
CA VAL A 56 3.17 6.42 30.70
C VAL A 56 2.48 6.00 29.41
N PHE A 57 1.22 6.40 29.21
CA PHE A 57 0.48 6.03 28.02
C PHE A 57 1.03 6.69 26.75
N ALA A 58 1.52 7.92 26.81
CA ALA A 58 2.21 8.55 25.67
C ALA A 58 3.51 7.82 25.33
N THR A 59 4.26 7.37 26.34
CA THR A 59 5.46 6.54 26.13
C THR A 59 5.10 5.20 25.48
N LEU A 60 4.05 4.53 25.93
CA LEU A 60 3.57 3.29 25.31
C LEU A 60 3.11 3.52 23.86
N SER A 61 2.44 4.64 23.57
CA SER A 61 2.08 5.04 22.21
C SER A 61 3.33 5.27 21.35
N LEU A 62 4.35 5.94 21.89
CA LEU A 62 5.64 6.15 21.20
C LEU A 62 6.33 4.82 20.88
N LEU A 63 6.41 3.90 21.84
CA LEU A 63 7.08 2.60 21.65
C LEU A 63 6.34 1.68 20.69
N THR A 64 5.01 1.68 20.70
CA THR A 64 4.20 0.78 19.85
C THR A 64 3.94 1.36 18.46
N GLY A 65 3.59 2.64 18.40
CA GLY A 65 3.21 3.36 17.18
C GLY A 65 4.34 4.20 16.61
N GLY A 66 4.95 5.06 17.44
CA GLY A 66 6.02 5.99 17.02
C GLY A 66 7.26 5.26 16.51
N TRP A 67 7.61 4.12 17.10
CA TRP A 67 8.76 3.30 16.67
C TRP A 67 8.72 2.90 15.20
N TYR A 68 7.54 2.78 14.62
CA TYR A 68 7.37 2.51 13.20
C TYR A 68 8.02 3.61 12.34
N PHE A 69 7.76 4.88 12.66
CA PHE A 69 8.31 6.02 11.93
C PHE A 69 9.80 6.23 12.22
N LEU A 70 10.20 6.06 13.49
CA LEU A 70 11.59 6.18 13.90
C LEU A 70 12.48 5.15 13.19
N GLY A 71 12.06 3.90 13.15
CA GLY A 71 12.81 2.83 12.49
C GLY A 71 12.98 3.09 10.99
N ARG A 72 11.93 3.58 10.32
CA ARG A 72 11.98 3.92 8.89
C ARG A 72 12.84 5.15 8.63
N ALA A 73 12.75 6.18 9.48
CA ALA A 73 13.58 7.38 9.38
C ALA A 73 15.07 7.05 9.52
N VAL A 74 15.44 6.22 10.53
CA VAL A 74 16.82 5.77 10.72
C VAL A 74 17.30 4.93 9.52
N ALA A 75 16.47 4.03 8.99
CA ALA A 75 16.81 3.24 7.82
C ALA A 75 17.03 4.10 6.57
N ALA A 76 16.19 5.13 6.35
CA ALA A 76 16.34 6.07 5.26
C ALA A 76 17.61 6.91 5.36
N LEU A 77 17.94 7.40 6.56
CA LEU A 77 19.18 8.14 6.82
C LEU A 77 20.43 7.28 6.53
N ARG A 78 20.40 6.00 6.97
CA ARG A 78 21.51 5.06 6.69
C ARG A 78 21.66 4.76 5.20
N ALA A 79 20.56 4.78 4.45
CA ALA A 79 20.57 4.59 2.99
C ALA A 79 20.91 5.87 2.20
N GLY A 80 21.12 7.02 2.87
CA GLY A 80 21.37 8.31 2.24
C GLY A 80 20.17 8.85 1.44
N THR A 81 18.94 8.37 1.72
CA THR A 81 17.72 8.77 1.02
C THR A 81 16.83 9.64 1.92
N MET A 82 16.34 10.77 1.38
CA MET A 82 15.32 11.54 2.09
C MET A 82 13.96 10.86 1.96
N HIS A 83 13.40 10.44 3.10
CA HIS A 83 12.08 9.82 3.15
C HIS A 83 11.12 10.69 3.97
N ILE A 84 9.84 10.69 3.60
CA ILE A 84 8.79 11.47 4.28
C ILE A 84 8.62 11.09 5.77
N ASP A 85 9.06 9.92 6.17
CA ASP A 85 9.01 9.47 7.56
C ASP A 85 10.03 10.22 8.46
N LEU A 86 11.04 10.89 7.88
CA LEU A 86 12.06 11.64 8.65
C LEU A 86 11.46 12.86 9.37
N PRO A 87 10.77 13.80 8.69
CA PRO A 87 10.14 14.93 9.39
C PRO A 87 9.06 14.49 10.39
N ILE A 88 8.33 13.40 10.10
CA ILE A 88 7.35 12.83 11.03
C ILE A 88 8.06 12.33 12.31
N ALA A 89 9.15 11.57 12.17
CA ALA A 89 9.91 11.07 13.31
C ALA A 89 10.52 12.21 14.14
N LEU A 90 11.06 13.26 13.49
CA LEU A 90 11.58 14.44 14.18
C LEU A 90 10.48 15.18 14.94
N GLY A 91 9.30 15.33 14.34
CA GLY A 91 8.15 15.93 15.01
C GLY A 91 7.71 15.14 16.24
N ILE A 92 7.62 13.81 16.15
CA ILE A 92 7.27 12.93 17.27
C ILE A 92 8.30 13.04 18.40
N ILE A 93 9.60 12.95 18.08
CA ILE A 93 10.68 13.03 19.08
C ILE A 93 10.69 14.42 19.72
N GLY A 94 10.63 15.49 18.92
CA GLY A 94 10.67 16.86 19.41
C GLY A 94 9.49 17.17 20.34
N ALA A 95 8.28 16.78 19.96
CA ALA A 95 7.09 16.98 20.78
C ALA A 95 7.13 16.14 22.08
N TYR A 96 7.60 14.88 21.99
CA TYR A 96 7.73 14.02 23.16
C TYR A 96 8.79 14.54 24.13
N LEU A 97 9.99 14.89 23.65
CA LEU A 97 11.05 15.43 24.50
C LEU A 97 10.68 16.78 25.10
N GLY A 98 10.00 17.66 24.35
CA GLY A 98 9.48 18.92 24.86
C GLY A 98 8.48 18.71 25.98
N SER A 99 7.53 17.78 25.81
CA SER A 99 6.55 17.43 26.86
C SER A 99 7.20 16.78 28.07
N LEU A 100 8.20 15.92 27.86
CA LEU A 100 8.96 15.30 28.94
C LEU A 100 9.74 16.33 29.74
N TYR A 101 10.39 17.30 29.06
CA TYR A 101 11.06 18.43 29.71
C TYR A 101 10.06 19.24 30.52
N GLY A 102 8.90 19.60 29.95
CA GLY A 102 7.85 20.34 30.66
C GLY A 102 7.40 19.63 31.93
N TRP A 103 7.18 18.31 31.85
CA TRP A 103 6.77 17.50 32.98
C TRP A 103 7.86 17.44 34.08
N LEU A 104 9.14 17.24 33.71
CA LEU A 104 10.28 17.20 34.65
C LEU A 104 10.58 18.57 35.28
N ALA A 105 10.46 19.63 34.50
CA ALA A 105 10.73 21.00 34.92
C ALA A 105 9.53 21.64 35.67
N HIS A 106 8.44 20.90 35.90
CA HIS A 106 7.17 21.39 36.47
C HIS A 106 6.58 22.61 35.73
N ARG A 107 6.76 22.64 34.40
CA ARG A 107 6.22 23.64 33.48
C ARG A 107 5.06 23.04 32.69
N GLU A 108 3.87 23.14 33.26
CA GLU A 108 2.64 22.57 32.72
C GLU A 108 2.31 23.11 31.31
N GLU A 109 2.73 24.32 31.00
CA GLU A 109 2.57 24.98 29.70
C GLU A 109 3.27 24.25 28.53
N PHE A 110 4.24 23.36 28.81
CA PHE A 110 4.98 22.57 27.81
C PHE A 110 4.57 21.08 27.82
N VAL A 111 3.56 20.69 28.56
CA VAL A 111 3.13 19.29 28.67
C VAL A 111 2.02 19.01 27.65
N TYR A 112 2.35 18.36 26.54
CA TYR A 112 1.46 18.04 25.41
C TYR A 112 1.46 16.54 25.07
N PHE A 113 1.37 15.66 26.08
CA PHE A 113 1.40 14.21 25.86
C PHE A 113 0.21 13.72 25.04
N ASP A 114 -0.94 14.35 25.16
CA ASP A 114 -2.15 14.10 24.37
C ASP A 114 -1.92 14.41 22.89
N PHE A 115 -1.30 15.56 22.61
CA PHE A 115 -0.92 15.90 21.23
C PHE A 115 0.05 14.88 20.63
N VAL A 116 1.08 14.46 21.40
CA VAL A 116 2.05 13.44 20.92
C VAL A 116 1.34 12.13 20.59
N ALA A 117 0.48 11.65 21.48
CA ALA A 117 -0.24 10.40 21.29
C ALA A 117 -1.25 10.49 20.13
N ALA A 118 -1.99 11.59 20.03
CA ALA A 118 -2.93 11.84 18.93
C ALA A 118 -2.21 11.98 17.58
N PHE A 119 -1.06 12.66 17.55
CA PHE A 119 -0.25 12.80 16.35
C PHE A 119 0.28 11.45 15.84
N ILE A 120 0.80 10.60 16.74
CA ILE A 120 1.24 9.23 16.40
C ILE A 120 0.07 8.43 15.83
N LEU A 121 -1.11 8.47 16.47
CA LEU A 121 -2.30 7.78 16.00
C LEU A 121 -2.70 8.26 14.60
N LEU A 122 -2.80 9.57 14.39
CA LEU A 122 -3.20 10.17 13.11
C LEU A 122 -2.24 9.77 11.98
N MET A 123 -0.94 9.82 12.24
CA MET A 123 0.08 9.41 11.27
C MET A 123 -0.01 7.92 10.94
N LEU A 124 -0.26 7.06 11.94
CA LEU A 124 -0.46 5.62 11.71
C LEU A 124 -1.72 5.32 10.90
N VAL A 125 -2.83 6.00 11.18
CA VAL A 125 -4.09 5.85 10.42
C VAL A 125 -3.86 6.27 8.97
N GLY A 126 -3.23 7.42 8.73
CA GLY A 126 -2.89 7.88 7.39
C GLY A 126 -2.01 6.87 6.64
N ARG A 127 -1.00 6.32 7.32
CA ARG A 127 -0.11 5.30 6.74
C ARG A 127 -0.85 3.99 6.44
N TRP A 128 -1.68 3.52 7.35
CA TRP A 128 -2.51 2.35 7.13
C TRP A 128 -3.45 2.53 5.93
N ALA A 129 -4.12 3.67 5.83
CA ALA A 129 -5.00 3.99 4.70
C ALA A 129 -4.21 3.96 3.38
N GLN A 130 -3.05 4.63 3.33
CA GLN A 130 -2.18 4.66 2.15
C GLN A 130 -1.77 3.24 1.71
N VAL A 131 -1.24 2.43 2.63
CA VAL A 131 -0.79 1.06 2.34
C VAL A 131 -1.95 0.19 1.88
N THR A 132 -3.12 0.32 2.52
CA THR A 132 -4.32 -0.45 2.15
C THR A 132 -4.79 -0.14 0.74
N VAL A 133 -4.80 1.15 0.35
CA VAL A 133 -5.19 1.56 -1.02
C VAL A 133 -4.19 1.02 -2.05
N VAL A 134 -2.88 1.14 -1.77
CA VAL A 134 -1.84 0.63 -2.68
C VAL A 134 -1.93 -0.90 -2.84
N GLU A 135 -2.09 -1.65 -1.73
CA GLU A 135 -2.26 -3.11 -1.77
C GLU A 135 -3.52 -3.51 -2.54
N ARG A 136 -4.63 -2.78 -2.35
CA ARG A 136 -5.89 -3.03 -3.07
C ARG A 136 -5.75 -2.80 -4.57
N ASN A 137 -5.16 -1.67 -4.96
CA ASN A 137 -4.94 -1.34 -6.37
C ASN A 137 -4.01 -2.36 -7.03
N ARG A 138 -2.93 -2.75 -6.34
CA ARG A 138 -2.01 -3.79 -6.84
C ARG A 138 -2.72 -5.12 -7.08
N ARG A 139 -3.60 -5.55 -6.17
CA ARG A 139 -4.40 -6.77 -6.34
C ARG A 139 -5.37 -6.65 -7.52
N GLN A 140 -5.99 -5.49 -7.72
CA GLN A 140 -6.89 -5.25 -8.86
C GLN A 140 -6.15 -5.29 -10.20
N LEU A 141 -4.93 -4.76 -10.26
CA LEU A 141 -4.11 -4.79 -11.48
C LEU A 141 -3.57 -6.20 -11.79
N LEU A 142 -3.30 -7.02 -10.78
CA LEU A 142 -2.79 -8.37 -10.94
C LEU A 142 -3.90 -9.43 -11.11
N SER A 143 -5.13 -9.15 -10.66
CA SER A 143 -6.20 -10.16 -10.59
C SER A 143 -6.93 -10.50 -11.89
N PRO A 144 -7.10 -9.63 -12.90
CA PRO A 144 -7.84 -10.02 -14.11
C PRO A 144 -6.96 -10.54 -15.24
N ARG A 145 -5.64 -10.28 -15.22
CA ARG A 145 -4.73 -10.66 -16.32
C ARG A 145 -4.03 -12.01 -16.11
N ASP A 146 -3.92 -12.47 -14.86
CA ASP A 146 -3.28 -13.76 -14.53
C ASP A 146 -4.25 -14.95 -14.43
N ARG A 147 -5.56 -14.73 -14.61
CA ARG A 147 -6.40 -15.88 -14.94
C ARG A 147 -6.07 -16.27 -16.37
N PRO A 148 -5.54 -17.48 -16.60
CA PRO A 148 -5.34 -17.95 -17.96
C PRO A 148 -6.70 -17.90 -18.65
N GLN A 149 -6.92 -16.87 -19.49
CA GLN A 149 -8.12 -16.84 -20.32
C GLN A 149 -8.02 -18.03 -21.24
N PRO A 150 -9.04 -18.90 -21.28
CA PRO A 150 -9.01 -20.00 -22.21
C PRO A 150 -8.94 -19.46 -23.62
N VAL A 151 -7.96 -19.91 -24.36
CA VAL A 151 -7.78 -19.59 -25.79
C VAL A 151 -8.54 -20.62 -26.58
N ARG A 152 -9.43 -20.16 -27.44
CA ARG A 152 -10.18 -21.05 -28.33
C ARG A 152 -9.30 -21.40 -29.56
N VAL A 153 -8.80 -22.62 -29.54
CA VAL A 153 -7.97 -23.18 -30.60
C VAL A 153 -8.86 -23.92 -31.60
N GLU A 154 -8.74 -23.62 -32.87
CA GLU A 154 -9.44 -24.32 -33.96
C GLU A 154 -8.67 -25.63 -34.27
N THR A 155 -9.37 -26.77 -34.15
CA THR A 155 -8.80 -28.08 -34.49
C THR A 155 -9.66 -28.75 -35.56
N PRO A 156 -9.15 -29.73 -36.30
CA PRO A 156 -9.94 -30.47 -37.28
C PRO A 156 -11.17 -31.19 -36.69
N ALA A 157 -11.15 -31.45 -35.38
CA ALA A 157 -12.26 -32.07 -34.62
C ALA A 157 -13.25 -31.02 -34.05
N GLY A 158 -13.01 -29.73 -34.26
CA GLY A 158 -13.77 -28.61 -33.72
C GLY A 158 -12.97 -27.74 -32.73
N PRO A 159 -13.55 -26.61 -32.32
CA PRO A 159 -12.86 -25.68 -31.40
C PRO A 159 -12.71 -26.27 -29.99
N VAL A 160 -11.50 -26.16 -29.45
CA VAL A 160 -11.15 -26.63 -28.10
C VAL A 160 -10.60 -25.47 -27.28
N GLU A 161 -11.02 -25.34 -26.05
CA GLU A 161 -10.45 -24.37 -25.11
C GLU A 161 -9.16 -24.90 -24.51
N ARG A 162 -8.06 -24.12 -24.61
CA ARG A 162 -6.76 -24.41 -24.04
C ARG A 162 -6.25 -23.23 -23.22
N THR A 163 -5.43 -23.51 -22.23
CA THR A 163 -4.70 -22.45 -21.52
C THR A 163 -3.50 -21.98 -22.37
N VAL A 164 -3.02 -20.75 -22.15
CA VAL A 164 -1.87 -20.19 -22.87
C VAL A 164 -0.65 -21.11 -22.79
N GLY A 165 -0.44 -21.80 -21.65
CA GLY A 165 0.67 -22.73 -21.44
C GLY A 165 0.55 -24.06 -22.23
N GLU A 166 -0.62 -24.39 -22.74
CA GLU A 166 -0.89 -25.60 -23.53
C GLU A 166 -0.84 -25.38 -25.03
N LEU A 167 -0.67 -24.11 -25.48
CA LEU A 167 -0.55 -23.76 -26.87
C LEU A 167 0.75 -24.30 -27.45
N ARG A 168 0.67 -24.86 -28.69
CA ARG A 168 1.80 -25.40 -29.44
C ARG A 168 2.02 -24.62 -30.74
N ALA A 169 3.24 -24.66 -31.22
CA ALA A 169 3.53 -24.11 -32.54
C ALA A 169 2.69 -24.82 -33.60
N GLY A 170 1.96 -24.03 -34.41
CA GLY A 170 1.00 -24.54 -35.39
C GLY A 170 -0.45 -24.53 -34.96
N ASP A 171 -0.75 -24.25 -33.68
CA ASP A 171 -2.12 -24.04 -33.23
C ASP A 171 -2.70 -22.75 -33.83
N VAL A 172 -3.91 -22.83 -34.36
CA VAL A 172 -4.67 -21.67 -34.87
C VAL A 172 -5.72 -21.28 -33.85
N PHE A 173 -5.74 -20.00 -33.50
CA PHE A 173 -6.68 -19.50 -32.51
C PHE A 173 -7.29 -18.16 -32.92
N ALA A 174 -8.53 -17.91 -32.52
CA ALA A 174 -9.24 -16.68 -32.81
C ALA A 174 -9.09 -15.67 -31.65
N VAL A 175 -8.73 -14.42 -31.99
CA VAL A 175 -8.68 -13.27 -31.07
C VAL A 175 -9.76 -12.28 -31.47
N ARG A 176 -10.81 -12.13 -30.67
CA ARG A 176 -11.93 -11.22 -30.93
C ARG A 176 -11.51 -9.76 -30.73
N SER A 177 -12.29 -8.84 -31.31
CA SER A 177 -12.10 -7.40 -31.05
C SER A 177 -12.09 -7.10 -29.54
N GLY A 178 -11.14 -6.28 -29.09
CA GLY A 178 -10.89 -5.95 -27.70
C GLY A 178 -10.12 -6.99 -26.90
N GLN A 179 -9.85 -8.19 -27.46
CA GLN A 179 -9.05 -9.21 -26.78
C GLN A 179 -7.55 -9.02 -27.01
N VAL A 180 -6.77 -9.52 -26.07
CA VAL A 180 -5.30 -9.50 -26.10
C VAL A 180 -4.78 -10.77 -26.77
N VAL A 181 -3.82 -10.63 -27.65
CA VAL A 181 -3.10 -11.75 -28.29
C VAL A 181 -2.26 -12.47 -27.21
N PRO A 182 -2.54 -13.75 -26.90
CA PRO A 182 -1.96 -14.42 -25.74
C PRO A 182 -0.48 -14.79 -25.89
N VAL A 183 -0.05 -15.08 -27.11
CA VAL A 183 1.34 -15.46 -27.47
C VAL A 183 1.73 -14.78 -28.79
N GLU A 184 3.03 -14.65 -29.06
CA GLU A 184 3.47 -14.20 -30.39
C GLU A 184 2.93 -15.14 -31.47
N ALA A 185 2.23 -14.59 -32.45
CA ALA A 185 1.55 -15.36 -33.47
C ALA A 185 1.72 -14.72 -34.86
N ARG A 186 1.41 -15.49 -35.91
CA ARG A 186 1.26 -14.97 -37.30
C ARG A 186 -0.20 -14.78 -37.62
N LEU A 187 -0.52 -13.65 -38.23
CA LEU A 187 -1.87 -13.34 -38.67
C LEU A 187 -2.25 -14.21 -39.86
N GLU A 188 -3.33 -14.99 -39.76
CA GLU A 188 -3.89 -15.74 -40.88
C GLU A 188 -4.98 -14.96 -41.64
N SER A 189 -5.70 -14.09 -40.94
CA SER A 189 -6.71 -13.22 -41.53
C SER A 189 -6.10 -12.27 -42.57
N ALA A 190 -6.87 -11.87 -43.58
CA ALA A 190 -6.40 -10.98 -44.63
C ALA A 190 -5.81 -9.67 -44.10
N ALA A 191 -6.44 -9.07 -43.08
CA ALA A 191 -5.96 -7.90 -42.37
C ALA A 191 -6.51 -7.87 -40.92
N ALA A 192 -5.77 -7.23 -40.04
CA ALA A 192 -6.23 -6.91 -38.66
C ALA A 192 -5.59 -5.60 -38.22
N THR A 193 -6.36 -4.81 -37.42
CA THR A 193 -5.85 -3.62 -36.75
C THR A 193 -5.50 -3.99 -35.31
N VAL A 194 -4.23 -3.79 -34.94
CA VAL A 194 -3.73 -4.14 -33.62
C VAL A 194 -3.17 -2.92 -32.90
N GLY A 195 -3.50 -2.79 -31.60
CA GLY A 195 -2.94 -1.79 -30.72
C GLY A 195 -1.77 -2.37 -29.94
N THR A 196 -0.62 -1.69 -29.99
CA THR A 196 0.61 -2.07 -29.27
C THR A 196 1.05 -1.02 -28.28
N ALA A 197 0.20 -0.04 -27.99
CA ALA A 197 0.50 1.13 -27.15
C ALA A 197 1.18 0.79 -25.83
N TRP A 198 0.75 -0.26 -25.16
CA TRP A 198 1.30 -0.68 -23.88
C TRP A 198 2.61 -1.51 -24.00
N ILE A 199 2.99 -1.97 -25.20
CA ILE A 199 4.25 -2.68 -25.46
C ILE A 199 5.31 -1.70 -25.96
N SER A 200 4.95 -0.87 -26.98
CA SER A 200 5.89 0.03 -27.66
C SER A 200 5.81 1.48 -27.16
N GLY A 201 4.76 1.86 -26.40
CA GLY A 201 4.46 3.24 -26.04
C GLY A 201 3.86 4.08 -27.18
N GLU A 202 3.73 3.53 -28.37
CA GLU A 202 3.12 4.20 -29.53
C GLU A 202 1.60 4.00 -29.50
N ALA A 203 0.85 5.11 -29.46
CA ALA A 203 -0.60 5.09 -29.36
C ALA A 203 -1.31 4.73 -30.68
N ASP A 204 -0.62 4.80 -31.82
CA ASP A 204 -1.21 4.61 -33.11
C ASP A 204 -1.49 3.13 -33.42
N PRO A 205 -2.73 2.77 -33.82
CA PRO A 205 -3.07 1.42 -34.23
C PRO A 205 -2.28 1.02 -35.49
N ARG A 206 -1.75 -0.20 -35.47
CA ARG A 206 -1.00 -0.74 -36.61
C ARG A 206 -1.89 -1.68 -37.41
N GLU A 207 -1.98 -1.44 -38.73
CA GLU A 207 -2.59 -2.40 -39.63
C GLU A 207 -1.59 -3.53 -40.00
N CYS A 208 -2.00 -4.76 -39.74
CA CYS A 208 -1.25 -5.97 -40.08
C CYS A 208 -1.96 -6.71 -41.19
N ARG A 209 -1.20 -7.25 -42.15
CA ARG A 209 -1.69 -8.10 -43.23
C ARG A 209 -1.39 -9.57 -42.95
N ALA A 210 -2.04 -10.45 -43.68
CA ALA A 210 -1.80 -11.89 -43.61
C ALA A 210 -0.29 -12.23 -43.64
N GLY A 211 0.15 -13.11 -42.73
CA GLY A 211 1.55 -13.47 -42.56
C GLY A 211 2.38 -12.56 -41.68
N ALA A 212 1.84 -11.39 -41.27
CA ALA A 212 2.54 -10.49 -40.34
C ALA A 212 2.68 -11.11 -38.96
N ARG A 213 3.81 -10.83 -38.28
CA ARG A 213 3.99 -11.19 -36.87
C ARG A 213 3.25 -10.19 -35.98
N VAL A 214 2.45 -10.73 -35.09
CA VAL A 214 1.72 -9.99 -34.05
C VAL A 214 2.34 -10.36 -32.69
N PRO A 215 2.88 -9.40 -31.93
CA PRO A 215 3.51 -9.69 -30.66
C PRO A 215 2.49 -10.11 -29.60
N ALA A 216 2.93 -10.96 -28.66
CA ALA A 216 2.16 -11.28 -27.49
C ALA A 216 1.76 -9.98 -26.76
N GLY A 217 0.50 -9.90 -26.36
CA GLY A 217 0.00 -8.74 -25.70
C GLY A 217 -0.59 -7.65 -26.57
N ALA A 218 -0.45 -7.65 -27.87
CA ALA A 218 -1.17 -6.73 -28.74
C ALA A 218 -2.68 -6.90 -28.57
N VAL A 219 -3.43 -5.80 -28.67
CA VAL A 219 -4.91 -5.81 -28.57
C VAL A 219 -5.49 -5.78 -29.98
N ASN A 220 -6.40 -6.70 -30.30
CA ASN A 220 -7.14 -6.62 -31.54
C ASN A 220 -8.15 -5.47 -31.50
N LEU A 221 -7.97 -4.44 -32.33
CA LEU A 221 -8.83 -3.28 -32.46
C LEU A 221 -9.76 -3.36 -33.69
N GLY A 222 -9.61 -4.38 -34.50
CA GLY A 222 -10.43 -4.58 -35.68
C GLY A 222 -11.88 -4.91 -35.34
N ARG A 223 -12.80 -4.51 -36.21
CA ARG A 223 -14.16 -5.03 -36.20
C ARG A 223 -14.09 -6.41 -36.83
N GLY A 224 -14.03 -7.45 -35.97
CA GLY A 224 -14.07 -8.83 -36.41
C GLY A 224 -15.44 -9.28 -36.84
#